data_a19f99bd75849d69b7ec905c83e414b7
#
_entry.id   a19f99bd75849d69b7ec905c83e414b7
#
_cell.length_a   1.000
_cell.length_b   1.000
_cell.length_c   1.000
_cell.angle_alpha   90.00
_cell.angle_beta   90.00
_cell.angle_gamma   90.00
#
_symmetry.space_group_name_H-M   'P 1'
#
loop_
_entity.id
_entity.type
_entity.pdbx_description
1 polymer ?
#
loop_
_entity_poly.entity_id
_entity_poly.type
_entity_poly.pdbx_seq_one_letter_code
_entity_poly.pdbx_strand_id
1 'polypeptide(L)'
;MQTSIPEKSLRDYVCTQVNTLFPDGNPISSIDLQKAVTEALMRLEYCFQKIRVRRYCLDGQAHFGHLYSDHYLMFLWFLSNSLWRGNGRSDAYNKIYLLNKCLHGFDCAFDTALPDIFIVIHGVGTVLGKASYSNFLAVYHGCTVGQTQGIYPRLGIGVGIGAGAAIIGRSGVGDFSSVGAGCAVLNTDIAANTSVLQGSDGKLAIRGGHVAAIAKEYFLDEFLYDATYSNGNATDLRQT
;
A
#
# COMPACT_ATOMS: atom_id res chain seq x y z
N MET A 1 8.69 5.22 16.70
CA MET A 1 9.49 4.60 15.61
C MET A 1 10.93 5.06 15.68
N GLN A 2 11.88 4.15 15.46
CA GLN A 2 13.27 4.52 15.26
C GLN A 2 13.51 4.92 13.81
N THR A 3 14.07 6.11 13.58
CA THR A 3 14.37 6.61 12.24
C THR A 3 15.87 6.69 12.01
N SER A 4 16.33 6.41 10.78
CA SER A 4 17.76 6.44 10.41
C SER A 4 18.36 7.85 10.38
N ILE A 5 17.53 8.89 10.30
CA ILE A 5 17.90 10.31 10.42
C ILE A 5 16.83 11.05 11.21
N PRO A 6 17.17 12.17 11.89
CA PRO A 6 16.17 12.99 12.59
C PRO A 6 15.06 13.50 11.66
N GLU A 7 13.86 13.68 12.19
CA GLU A 7 12.69 14.14 11.42
C GLU A 7 12.97 15.46 10.67
N LYS A 8 13.66 16.41 11.30
CA LYS A 8 14.04 17.67 10.65
C LYS A 8 14.92 17.41 9.42
N SER A 9 15.92 16.53 9.55
CA SER A 9 16.81 16.17 8.44
C SER A 9 16.06 15.43 7.33
N LEU A 10 15.06 14.61 7.67
CA LEU A 10 14.20 13.94 6.69
C LEU A 10 13.35 14.94 5.90
N ARG A 11 12.81 15.98 6.55
CA ARG A 11 12.10 17.07 5.85
C ARG A 11 13.02 17.81 4.87
N ASP A 12 14.22 18.18 5.33
CA ASP A 12 15.20 18.89 4.52
C ASP A 12 15.63 18.01 3.33
N TYR A 13 15.78 16.70 3.54
CA TYR A 13 16.12 15.70 2.51
C TYR A 13 15.03 15.63 1.42
N VAL A 14 13.74 15.52 1.80
CA VAL A 14 12.63 15.53 0.84
C VAL A 14 12.56 16.86 0.08
N CYS A 15 12.65 18.00 0.78
CA CYS A 15 12.64 19.31 0.14
C CYS A 15 13.75 19.45 -0.89
N THR A 16 14.95 19.00 -0.56
CA THR A 16 16.11 19.05 -1.48
C THR A 16 15.84 18.23 -2.73
N GLN A 17 15.36 16.99 -2.58
CA GLN A 17 15.04 16.13 -3.73
C GLN A 17 13.96 16.74 -4.61
N VAL A 18 12.84 17.17 -4.02
CA VAL A 18 11.71 17.77 -4.76
C VAL A 18 12.15 19.03 -5.51
N ASN A 19 12.85 19.95 -4.83
CA ASN A 19 13.22 21.23 -5.43
C ASN A 19 14.31 21.08 -6.49
N THR A 20 15.15 20.04 -6.38
CA THR A 20 16.17 19.72 -7.40
C THR A 20 15.55 19.06 -8.64
N LEU A 21 14.60 18.12 -8.44
CA LEU A 21 13.99 17.40 -9.56
C LEU A 21 12.90 18.21 -10.27
N PHE A 22 12.22 19.11 -9.56
CA PHE A 22 11.08 19.88 -10.07
C PHE A 22 11.30 21.39 -9.87
N PRO A 23 12.27 22.03 -10.58
CA PRO A 23 12.62 23.44 -10.40
C PRO A 23 11.68 24.38 -11.18
N ASP A 24 10.40 24.42 -10.80
CA ASP A 24 9.32 25.18 -11.46
C ASP A 24 9.10 26.59 -10.90
N GLY A 25 10.02 27.08 -10.07
CA GLY A 25 9.92 28.40 -9.43
C GLY A 25 9.05 28.43 -8.15
N ASN A 26 8.42 27.31 -7.76
CA ASN A 26 7.62 27.20 -6.56
C ASN A 26 8.26 26.21 -5.57
N PRO A 27 9.37 26.54 -4.90
CA PRO A 27 10.04 25.61 -4.01
C PRO A 27 9.17 25.25 -2.80
N ILE A 28 9.32 24.02 -2.32
CA ILE A 28 8.72 23.55 -1.08
C ILE A 28 9.73 23.79 0.05
N SER A 29 9.29 24.35 1.16
CA SER A 29 10.13 24.55 2.35
C SER A 29 9.92 23.43 3.38
N SER A 30 10.90 23.28 4.27
CA SER A 30 10.81 22.34 5.40
C SER A 30 9.62 22.65 6.34
N ILE A 31 9.20 23.91 6.41
CA ILE A 31 8.04 24.35 7.19
C ILE A 31 6.73 23.85 6.56
N ASP A 32 6.62 23.91 5.22
CA ASP A 32 5.44 23.41 4.49
C ASP A 32 5.18 21.92 4.76
N LEU A 33 6.23 21.14 5.02
CA LEU A 33 6.16 19.71 5.25
C LEU A 33 6.05 19.31 6.72
N GLN A 34 6.24 20.24 7.68
CA GLN A 34 6.43 19.89 9.10
C GLN A 34 5.31 19.03 9.66
N LYS A 35 4.07 19.49 9.58
CA LYS A 35 2.90 18.77 10.11
C LYS A 35 2.67 17.44 9.38
N ALA A 36 2.80 17.46 8.07
CA ALA A 36 2.52 16.29 7.24
C ALA A 36 3.58 15.18 7.42
N VAL A 37 4.86 15.53 7.62
CA VAL A 37 5.91 14.54 7.90
C VAL A 37 5.67 13.88 9.25
N THR A 38 5.34 14.64 10.29
CA THR A 38 5.01 14.07 11.60
C THR A 38 3.81 13.11 11.49
N GLU A 39 2.73 13.52 10.80
CA GLU A 39 1.56 12.65 10.58
C GLU A 39 1.93 11.41 9.76
N ALA A 40 2.69 11.56 8.69
CA ALA A 40 3.12 10.44 7.85
C ALA A 40 3.96 9.42 8.64
N LEU A 41 4.88 9.90 9.48
CA LEU A 41 5.70 9.03 10.34
C LEU A 41 4.86 8.31 11.40
N MET A 42 3.87 8.94 11.99
CA MET A 42 2.94 8.30 12.94
C MET A 42 2.13 7.18 12.25
N ARG A 43 1.59 7.43 11.06
CA ARG A 43 0.85 6.44 10.28
C ARG A 43 1.74 5.30 9.81
N LEU A 44 2.97 5.62 9.39
CA LEU A 44 3.96 4.63 8.98
C LEU A 44 4.38 3.73 10.16
N GLU A 45 4.59 4.30 11.35
CA GLU A 45 4.86 3.55 12.58
C GLU A 45 3.75 2.57 12.90
N TYR A 46 2.50 3.03 12.88
CA TYR A 46 1.33 2.18 13.09
C TYR A 46 1.28 1.01 12.10
N CYS A 47 1.54 1.28 10.82
CA CYS A 47 1.60 0.26 9.77
C CYS A 47 2.76 -0.73 10.01
N PHE A 48 3.98 -0.22 10.25
CA PHE A 48 5.18 -1.04 10.39
C PHE A 48 5.13 -1.97 11.61
N GLN A 49 4.50 -1.56 12.71
CA GLN A 49 4.29 -2.40 13.89
C GLN A 49 3.47 -3.67 13.61
N LYS A 50 2.72 -3.73 12.51
CA LYS A 50 1.92 -4.88 12.11
C LYS A 50 2.67 -5.82 11.15
N ILE A 51 3.86 -5.41 10.68
CA ILE A 51 4.68 -6.18 9.73
C ILE A 51 5.67 -7.05 10.49
N ARG A 52 5.67 -8.36 10.19
CA ARG A 52 6.58 -9.35 10.84
C ARG A 52 8.01 -9.32 10.31
N VAL A 53 8.28 -8.61 9.24
CA VAL A 53 9.63 -8.54 8.66
C VAL A 53 10.53 -7.69 9.55
N ARG A 54 11.62 -8.28 10.09
CA ARG A 54 12.52 -7.66 11.07
C ARG A 54 13.04 -6.26 10.66
N ARG A 55 13.16 -5.99 9.37
CA ARG A 55 13.61 -4.70 8.86
C ARG A 55 12.58 -3.59 9.09
N TYR A 56 11.31 -3.93 9.15
CA TYR A 56 10.21 -3.01 9.44
C TYR A 56 9.93 -2.89 10.95
N CYS A 57 9.91 -4.03 11.62
CA CYS A 57 9.63 -4.08 13.05
C CYS A 57 10.47 -5.17 13.73
N LEU A 58 11.12 -4.82 14.81
CA LEU A 58 11.91 -5.74 15.65
C LEU A 58 11.51 -5.53 17.10
N ASP A 59 11.11 -6.61 17.78
CA ASP A 59 10.69 -6.60 19.19
C ASP A 59 9.63 -5.52 19.49
N GLY A 60 8.66 -5.37 18.61
CA GLY A 60 7.58 -4.38 18.72
C GLY A 60 7.99 -2.94 18.37
N GLN A 61 9.25 -2.70 18.08
CA GLN A 61 9.73 -1.37 17.69
C GLN A 61 9.81 -1.23 16.16
N ALA A 62 9.05 -0.29 15.60
CA ALA A 62 9.11 0.02 14.18
C ALA A 62 10.40 0.77 13.82
N HIS A 63 10.99 0.42 12.67
CA HIS A 63 12.23 0.99 12.13
C HIS A 63 12.00 1.58 10.76
N PHE A 64 12.43 2.82 10.55
CA PHE A 64 12.40 3.49 9.25
C PHE A 64 13.80 3.82 8.76
N GLY A 65 14.15 3.33 7.57
CA GLY A 65 15.40 3.65 6.87
C GLY A 65 15.12 4.48 5.62
N HIS A 66 15.58 5.74 5.59
CA HIS A 66 15.38 6.63 4.43
C HIS A 66 16.12 6.18 3.16
N LEU A 67 17.15 5.34 3.26
CA LEU A 67 17.87 4.72 2.15
C LEU A 67 17.37 3.31 1.81
N TYR A 68 16.37 2.80 2.52
CA TYR A 68 15.73 1.56 2.17
C TYR A 68 14.52 1.85 1.28
N SER A 69 14.61 1.44 0.03
CA SER A 69 13.68 1.80 -1.05
C SER A 69 12.20 1.60 -0.67
N ASP A 70 11.83 0.42 -0.15
CA ASP A 70 10.43 0.11 0.17
C ASP A 70 9.90 0.97 1.33
N HIS A 71 10.74 1.27 2.34
CA HIS A 71 10.37 2.19 3.42
C HIS A 71 10.14 3.61 2.91
N TYR A 72 11.06 4.10 2.06
CA TYR A 72 10.99 5.46 1.54
C TYR A 72 9.84 5.64 0.57
N LEU A 73 9.56 4.63 -0.28
CA LEU A 73 8.39 4.55 -1.14
C LEU A 73 7.09 4.70 -0.33
N MET A 74 6.93 3.90 0.73
CA MET A 74 5.74 3.95 1.58
C MET A 74 5.63 5.28 2.31
N PHE A 75 6.74 5.79 2.85
CA PHE A 75 6.79 7.10 3.49
C PHE A 75 6.35 8.22 2.55
N LEU A 76 6.85 8.27 1.32
CA LEU A 76 6.47 9.30 0.34
C LEU A 76 4.99 9.23 -0.02
N TRP A 77 4.42 8.02 -0.10
CA TRP A 77 2.98 7.90 -0.29
C TRP A 77 2.21 8.44 0.92
N PHE A 78 2.55 8.02 2.16
CA PHE A 78 1.92 8.55 3.36
C PHE A 78 2.06 10.07 3.47
N LEU A 79 3.20 10.62 3.10
CA LEU A 79 3.45 12.05 3.14
C LEU A 79 2.57 12.82 2.14
N SER A 80 2.52 12.39 0.87
CA SER A 80 1.67 13.04 -0.13
C SER A 80 0.19 12.95 0.23
N ASN A 81 -0.26 11.80 0.74
CA ASN A 81 -1.62 11.59 1.21
C ASN A 81 -1.95 12.44 2.46
N SER A 82 -1.04 12.55 3.44
CA SER A 82 -1.24 13.40 4.63
C SER A 82 -1.31 14.88 4.27
N LEU A 83 -0.50 15.35 3.32
CA LEU A 83 -0.60 16.72 2.79
C LEU A 83 -1.95 16.97 2.14
N TRP A 84 -2.41 16.06 1.28
CA TRP A 84 -3.70 16.17 0.62
C TRP A 84 -4.86 16.18 1.61
N ARG A 85 -4.88 15.25 2.57
CA ARG A 85 -5.91 15.17 3.63
C ARG A 85 -5.93 16.39 4.54
N GLY A 86 -4.77 16.99 4.79
CA GLY A 86 -4.62 18.20 5.60
C GLY A 86 -4.88 19.51 4.86
N ASN A 87 -5.42 19.46 3.63
CA ASN A 87 -5.57 20.63 2.75
C ASN A 87 -4.25 21.41 2.56
N GLY A 88 -3.15 20.69 2.49
CA GLY A 88 -1.84 21.26 2.17
C GLY A 88 -1.78 21.85 0.77
N ARG A 89 -0.67 22.53 0.45
CA ARG A 89 -0.43 23.08 -0.90
C ARG A 89 -0.54 22.00 -1.96
N SER A 90 -1.34 22.27 -3.02
CA SER A 90 -1.58 21.29 -4.09
C SER A 90 -0.32 20.94 -4.87
N ASP A 91 0.57 21.88 -5.10
CA ASP A 91 1.86 21.63 -5.73
C ASP A 91 2.77 20.74 -4.87
N ALA A 92 2.72 20.86 -3.54
CA ALA A 92 3.53 20.05 -2.63
C ALA A 92 3.16 18.56 -2.70
N TYR A 93 1.88 18.19 -2.52
CA TYR A 93 1.51 16.78 -2.59
C TYR A 93 1.67 16.19 -4.00
N ASN A 94 1.46 16.99 -5.05
CA ASN A 94 1.72 16.56 -6.43
C ASN A 94 3.20 16.29 -6.68
N LYS A 95 4.11 17.17 -6.24
CA LYS A 95 5.55 16.97 -6.39
C LYS A 95 6.06 15.78 -5.61
N ILE A 96 5.54 15.52 -4.39
CA ILE A 96 5.91 14.35 -3.60
C ILE A 96 5.41 13.05 -4.26
N TYR A 97 4.20 13.04 -4.79
CA TYR A 97 3.71 11.93 -5.61
C TYR A 97 4.62 11.68 -6.81
N LEU A 98 4.98 12.74 -7.57
CA LEU A 98 5.90 12.63 -8.71
C LEU A 98 7.30 12.17 -8.28
N LEU A 99 7.80 12.64 -7.14
CA LEU A 99 9.07 12.18 -6.57
C LEU A 99 9.06 10.66 -6.35
N ASN A 100 7.99 10.14 -5.73
CA ASN A 100 7.83 8.71 -5.51
C ASN A 100 7.81 7.93 -6.82
N LYS A 101 7.08 8.42 -7.81
CA LYS A 101 7.02 7.82 -9.15
C LYS A 101 8.39 7.84 -9.85
N CYS A 102 9.14 8.93 -9.76
CA CYS A 102 10.46 9.05 -10.36
C CYS A 102 11.51 8.13 -9.70
N LEU A 103 11.52 8.07 -8.37
CA LEU A 103 12.51 7.30 -7.63
C LEU A 103 12.24 5.79 -7.63
N HIS A 104 10.99 5.39 -7.56
CA HIS A 104 10.61 4.01 -7.30
C HIS A 104 9.81 3.36 -8.44
N GLY A 105 9.42 4.12 -9.47
CA GLY A 105 8.51 3.60 -10.50
C GLY A 105 7.15 3.18 -9.94
N PHE A 106 6.76 3.73 -8.78
CA PHE A 106 5.52 3.43 -8.08
C PHE A 106 4.47 4.49 -8.37
N ASP A 107 3.37 4.09 -9.00
CA ASP A 107 2.27 4.98 -9.38
C ASP A 107 1.06 4.73 -8.49
N CYS A 108 0.92 5.53 -7.45
CA CYS A 108 -0.24 5.55 -6.56
C CYS A 108 -0.53 6.99 -6.16
N ALA A 109 -1.61 7.55 -6.68
CA ALA A 109 -1.94 8.95 -6.44
C ALA A 109 -2.22 9.22 -4.95
N PHE A 110 -1.96 10.44 -4.53
CA PHE A 110 -2.15 10.88 -3.14
C PHE A 110 -3.61 10.78 -2.65
N ASP A 111 -4.59 10.79 -3.56
CA ASP A 111 -6.03 10.66 -3.27
C ASP A 111 -6.53 9.19 -3.38
N THR A 112 -5.66 8.25 -3.66
CA THR A 112 -5.99 6.82 -3.59
C THR A 112 -6.16 6.41 -2.14
N ALA A 113 -7.31 5.81 -1.80
CA ALA A 113 -7.61 5.38 -0.44
C ALA A 113 -6.96 4.02 -0.12
N LEU A 114 -5.61 3.98 -0.06
CA LEU A 114 -4.93 2.81 0.49
C LEU A 114 -5.29 2.63 1.97
N PRO A 115 -5.30 1.40 2.48
CA PRO A 115 -5.61 1.12 3.88
C PRO A 115 -4.50 1.63 4.81
N ASP A 116 -4.76 1.64 6.11
CA ASP A 116 -3.76 2.06 7.10
C ASP A 116 -2.63 1.02 7.26
N ILE A 117 -2.91 -0.26 6.96
CA ILE A 117 -1.96 -1.36 7.09
C ILE A 117 -1.77 -2.02 5.72
N PHE A 118 -0.62 -1.79 5.13
CA PHE A 118 -0.22 -2.41 3.85
C PHE A 118 1.29 -2.53 3.76
N ILE A 119 1.78 -3.33 2.83
CA ILE A 119 3.19 -3.40 2.48
C ILE A 119 3.35 -3.42 0.96
N VAL A 120 4.30 -2.66 0.46
CA VAL A 120 4.76 -2.72 -0.94
C VAL A 120 6.15 -3.35 -0.95
N ILE A 121 6.30 -4.42 -1.72
CA ILE A 121 7.54 -5.18 -1.83
C ILE A 121 8.17 -4.92 -3.19
N HIS A 122 9.34 -4.27 -3.20
CA HIS A 122 10.07 -3.92 -4.43
C HIS A 122 9.25 -3.11 -5.44
N GLY A 123 8.49 -2.14 -5.03
CA GLY A 123 7.39 -1.46 -5.72
C GLY A 123 7.54 -1.02 -7.18
N VAL A 124 8.65 -1.35 -7.86
CA VAL A 124 8.97 -0.92 -9.23
C VAL A 124 7.91 -1.41 -10.23
N GLY A 125 7.38 -0.48 -11.04
CA GLY A 125 6.37 -0.79 -12.08
C GLY A 125 4.97 -1.06 -11.52
N THR A 126 4.74 -0.85 -10.23
CA THR A 126 3.43 -1.07 -9.59
C THR A 126 2.54 0.15 -9.76
N VAL A 127 1.31 -0.09 -10.21
CA VAL A 127 0.25 0.92 -10.35
C VAL A 127 -0.92 0.56 -9.45
N LEU A 128 -1.17 1.36 -8.42
CA LEU A 128 -2.35 1.23 -7.56
C LEU A 128 -3.32 2.37 -7.82
N GLY A 129 -4.26 2.13 -8.73
CA GLY A 129 -5.36 3.05 -9.03
C GLY A 129 -6.41 3.08 -7.93
N LYS A 130 -7.46 3.88 -8.13
CA LYS A 130 -8.61 3.91 -7.22
C LYS A 130 -9.28 2.54 -7.16
N ALA A 131 -9.53 2.07 -5.97
CA ALA A 131 -10.23 0.83 -5.66
C ALA A 131 -10.71 0.88 -4.21
N SER A 132 -11.53 -0.08 -3.77
CA SER A 132 -11.75 -0.32 -2.36
C SER A 132 -10.66 -1.26 -1.85
N TYR A 133 -9.80 -0.77 -0.97
CA TYR A 133 -8.72 -1.51 -0.35
C TYR A 133 -9.00 -1.72 1.13
N SER A 134 -8.78 -2.94 1.63
CA SER A 134 -8.87 -3.25 3.06
C SER A 134 -7.49 -3.50 3.68
N ASN A 135 -7.40 -3.46 5.01
CA ASN A 135 -6.15 -3.63 5.75
C ASN A 135 -5.43 -4.96 5.47
N PHE A 136 -4.13 -4.99 5.75
CA PHE A 136 -3.23 -6.13 5.54
C PHE A 136 -3.03 -6.47 4.06
N LEU A 137 -3.01 -5.45 3.23
CA LEU A 137 -2.71 -5.57 1.80
C LEU A 137 -1.21 -5.76 1.57
N ALA A 138 -0.82 -6.83 0.88
CA ALA A 138 0.56 -7.08 0.46
C ALA A 138 0.67 -7.02 -1.07
N VAL A 139 1.55 -6.16 -1.59
CA VAL A 139 1.67 -5.93 -3.04
C VAL A 139 3.13 -6.05 -3.47
N TYR A 140 3.40 -6.90 -4.44
CA TYR A 140 4.70 -7.02 -5.08
C TYR A 140 4.88 -6.03 -6.24
N HIS A 141 6.08 -6.05 -6.83
CA HIS A 141 6.43 -5.23 -8.00
C HIS A 141 5.60 -5.58 -9.25
N GLY A 142 5.48 -4.62 -10.16
CA GLY A 142 4.84 -4.79 -11.47
C GLY A 142 3.34 -5.05 -11.41
N CYS A 143 2.71 -4.87 -10.24
CA CYS A 143 1.28 -5.12 -10.08
C CYS A 143 0.44 -3.96 -10.62
N THR A 144 -0.78 -4.29 -11.08
CA THR A 144 -1.74 -3.28 -11.51
C THR A 144 -3.09 -3.50 -10.83
N VAL A 145 -3.59 -2.48 -10.13
CA VAL A 145 -4.98 -2.40 -9.71
C VAL A 145 -5.61 -1.22 -10.42
N GLY A 146 -6.65 -1.48 -11.23
CA GLY A 146 -7.20 -0.45 -12.10
C GLY A 146 -8.67 -0.62 -12.45
N GLN A 147 -9.28 0.46 -12.93
CA GLN A 147 -10.66 0.51 -13.36
C GLN A 147 -10.85 0.09 -14.83
N THR A 148 -12.07 -0.29 -15.19
CA THR A 148 -12.55 -0.38 -16.56
C THR A 148 -13.91 0.30 -16.65
N GLN A 149 -14.07 1.25 -17.56
CA GLN A 149 -15.34 1.99 -17.78
C GLN A 149 -15.90 2.62 -16.48
N GLY A 150 -15.03 3.14 -15.62
CA GLY A 150 -15.42 3.75 -14.34
C GLY A 150 -15.78 2.77 -13.23
N ILE A 151 -15.62 1.47 -13.45
CA ILE A 151 -15.86 0.43 -12.43
C ILE A 151 -14.55 0.04 -11.79
N TYR A 152 -14.51 0.06 -10.47
CA TYR A 152 -13.31 -0.11 -9.66
C TYR A 152 -13.29 -1.45 -8.93
N PRO A 153 -12.11 -2.06 -8.76
CA PRO A 153 -11.97 -3.30 -7.99
C PRO A 153 -12.26 -3.13 -6.50
N ARG A 154 -12.55 -4.25 -5.83
CA ARG A 154 -12.69 -4.35 -4.38
C ARG A 154 -11.76 -5.43 -3.85
N LEU A 155 -10.92 -5.08 -2.90
CA LEU A 155 -9.96 -5.98 -2.26
C LEU A 155 -10.29 -6.09 -0.78
N GLY A 156 -10.53 -7.31 -0.34
CA GLY A 156 -10.83 -7.64 1.05
C GLY A 156 -9.60 -7.58 1.97
N ILE A 157 -9.78 -7.95 3.22
CA ILE A 157 -8.75 -7.98 4.25
C ILE A 157 -7.71 -9.06 3.90
N GLY A 158 -6.44 -8.75 4.11
CA GLY A 158 -5.36 -9.73 3.95
C GLY A 158 -5.18 -10.22 2.51
N VAL A 159 -5.54 -9.39 1.52
CA VAL A 159 -5.30 -9.71 0.12
C VAL A 159 -3.82 -9.55 -0.22
N GLY A 160 -3.26 -10.56 -0.90
CA GLY A 160 -1.91 -10.53 -1.44
C GLY A 160 -1.89 -10.50 -2.97
N ILE A 161 -1.06 -9.62 -3.54
CA ILE A 161 -0.91 -9.45 -4.99
C ILE A 161 0.53 -9.79 -5.37
N GLY A 162 0.73 -10.94 -6.02
CA GLY A 162 2.03 -11.45 -6.46
C GLY A 162 2.61 -10.65 -7.62
N ALA A 163 3.90 -10.78 -7.84
CA ALA A 163 4.65 -10.01 -8.83
C ALA A 163 4.00 -10.04 -10.23
N GLY A 164 3.82 -8.87 -10.85
CA GLY A 164 3.24 -8.73 -12.17
C GLY A 164 1.75 -9.09 -12.28
N ALA A 165 1.04 -9.27 -11.17
CA ALA A 165 -0.39 -9.58 -11.20
C ALA A 165 -1.25 -8.34 -11.45
N ALA A 166 -2.44 -8.55 -12.04
CA ALA A 166 -3.38 -7.49 -12.34
C ALA A 166 -4.79 -7.78 -11.80
N ILE A 167 -5.44 -6.76 -11.22
CA ILE A 167 -6.83 -6.81 -10.75
C ILE A 167 -7.57 -5.62 -11.36
N ILE A 168 -8.46 -5.88 -12.30
CA ILE A 168 -9.01 -4.85 -13.18
C ILE A 168 -10.53 -4.88 -13.20
N GLY A 169 -11.15 -3.68 -13.22
CA GLY A 169 -12.58 -3.49 -13.49
C GLY A 169 -13.47 -4.01 -12.35
N ARG A 170 -14.59 -4.65 -12.72
CA ARG A 170 -15.56 -5.21 -11.76
C ARG A 170 -15.02 -6.52 -11.14
N SER A 171 -13.85 -6.44 -10.52
CA SER A 171 -13.24 -7.57 -9.83
C SER A 171 -13.36 -7.41 -8.33
N GLY A 172 -13.80 -8.46 -7.63
CA GLY A 172 -13.78 -8.58 -6.18
C GLY A 172 -12.77 -9.66 -5.78
N VAL A 173 -11.84 -9.34 -4.90
CA VAL A 173 -10.95 -10.34 -4.28
C VAL A 173 -11.31 -10.43 -2.81
N GLY A 174 -11.84 -11.58 -2.40
CA GLY A 174 -12.31 -11.83 -1.03
C GLY A 174 -11.18 -11.87 -0.01
N ASP A 175 -11.54 -11.82 1.27
CA ASP A 175 -10.62 -11.80 2.39
C ASP A 175 -9.63 -12.97 2.35
N PHE A 176 -8.39 -12.70 2.79
CA PHE A 176 -7.31 -13.70 2.90
C PHE A 176 -7.03 -14.48 1.61
N SER A 177 -7.26 -13.82 0.46
CA SER A 177 -7.01 -14.40 -0.86
C SER A 177 -5.74 -13.84 -1.48
N SER A 178 -5.17 -14.57 -2.41
CA SER A 178 -3.96 -14.18 -3.13
C SER A 178 -4.15 -14.29 -4.64
N VAL A 179 -3.68 -13.28 -5.36
CA VAL A 179 -3.52 -13.33 -6.81
C VAL A 179 -2.04 -13.59 -7.09
N GLY A 180 -1.73 -14.78 -7.57
CA GLY A 180 -0.35 -15.24 -7.82
C GLY A 180 0.37 -14.45 -8.89
N ALA A 181 1.69 -14.62 -8.96
CA ALA A 181 2.53 -13.91 -9.92
C ALA A 181 2.05 -14.08 -11.37
N GLY A 182 2.01 -12.97 -12.12
CA GLY A 182 1.60 -12.93 -13.53
C GLY A 182 0.11 -13.21 -13.80
N CYS A 183 -0.71 -13.42 -12.76
CA CYS A 183 -2.14 -13.67 -12.93
C CYS A 183 -2.92 -12.38 -13.16
N ALA A 184 -3.92 -12.42 -14.04
CA ALA A 184 -4.81 -11.31 -14.30
C ALA A 184 -6.26 -11.66 -13.94
N VAL A 185 -6.84 -10.96 -12.97
CA VAL A 185 -8.24 -11.04 -12.57
C VAL A 185 -8.98 -9.87 -13.22
N LEU A 186 -9.82 -10.20 -14.22
CA LEU A 186 -10.54 -9.23 -15.04
C LEU A 186 -12.04 -9.44 -14.89
N ASN A 187 -12.75 -8.46 -14.36
CA ASN A 187 -14.20 -8.47 -14.18
C ASN A 187 -14.73 -9.77 -13.53
N THR A 188 -13.98 -10.31 -12.56
CA THR A 188 -14.24 -11.61 -11.93
C THR A 188 -14.16 -11.48 -10.42
N ASP A 189 -15.09 -12.11 -9.71
CA ASP A 189 -15.07 -12.19 -8.26
C ASP A 189 -14.36 -13.45 -7.80
N ILE A 190 -13.41 -13.32 -6.89
CA ILE A 190 -12.64 -14.37 -6.24
C ILE A 190 -13.15 -14.50 -4.80
N ALA A 191 -13.54 -15.72 -4.43
CA ALA A 191 -14.04 -15.98 -3.07
C ALA A 191 -12.94 -15.79 -2.02
N ALA A 192 -13.35 -15.57 -0.77
CA ALA A 192 -12.43 -15.49 0.36
C ALA A 192 -11.62 -16.79 0.52
N ASN A 193 -10.44 -16.71 1.14
CA ASN A 193 -9.52 -17.83 1.37
C ASN A 193 -9.13 -18.60 0.10
N THR A 194 -8.94 -17.88 -0.99
CA THR A 194 -8.68 -18.46 -2.33
C THR A 194 -7.36 -17.96 -2.89
N SER A 195 -6.63 -18.82 -3.58
CA SER A 195 -5.46 -18.43 -4.37
C SER A 195 -5.75 -18.61 -5.86
N VAL A 196 -5.45 -17.58 -6.62
CA VAL A 196 -5.44 -17.58 -8.08
C VAL A 196 -4.02 -17.82 -8.55
N LEU A 197 -3.78 -18.87 -9.32
CA LEU A 197 -2.47 -19.30 -9.78
C LEU A 197 -2.46 -19.49 -11.30
N GLN A 198 -1.28 -19.38 -11.92
CA GLN A 198 -1.10 -19.78 -13.31
C GLN A 198 -1.09 -21.31 -13.42
N GLY A 199 -2.03 -21.87 -14.15
CA GLY A 199 -2.05 -23.29 -14.46
C GLY A 199 -1.01 -23.68 -15.54
N SER A 200 -0.63 -24.95 -15.60
CA SER A 200 0.31 -25.45 -16.60
C SER A 200 -0.21 -25.35 -18.04
N ASP A 201 -1.52 -25.23 -18.21
CA ASP A 201 -2.20 -25.01 -19.50
C ASP A 201 -2.35 -23.52 -19.87
N GLY A 202 -1.75 -22.62 -19.11
CA GLY A 202 -1.84 -21.18 -19.30
C GLY A 202 -3.15 -20.54 -18.79
N LYS A 203 -4.08 -21.33 -18.24
CA LYS A 203 -5.32 -20.82 -17.66
C LYS A 203 -5.15 -20.52 -16.18
N LEU A 204 -6.03 -19.69 -15.63
CA LEU A 204 -6.06 -19.45 -14.19
C LEU A 204 -6.60 -20.70 -13.47
N ALA A 205 -5.82 -21.17 -12.51
CA ALA A 205 -6.24 -22.19 -11.56
C ALA A 205 -6.67 -21.49 -10.25
N ILE A 206 -7.92 -21.70 -9.86
CA ILE A 206 -8.48 -21.16 -8.61
C ILE A 206 -8.48 -22.28 -7.57
N ARG A 207 -7.76 -22.07 -6.45
CA ARG A 207 -7.68 -23.05 -5.37
C ARG A 207 -8.22 -22.44 -4.09
N GLY A 208 -9.31 -23.03 -3.57
CA GLY A 208 -9.85 -22.73 -2.25
C GLY A 208 -9.15 -23.51 -1.14
N GLY A 209 -9.31 -23.08 0.11
CA GLY A 209 -8.74 -23.72 1.29
C GLY A 209 -7.44 -23.07 1.77
N HIS A 210 -6.78 -23.68 2.77
CA HIS A 210 -5.61 -23.14 3.48
C HIS A 210 -4.34 -22.99 2.60
N VAL A 211 -4.46 -22.30 1.50
CA VAL A 211 -3.27 -21.84 0.78
C VAL A 211 -2.73 -20.66 1.58
N ALA A 212 -1.44 -20.66 1.88
CA ALA A 212 -0.81 -19.56 2.57
C ALA A 212 -1.03 -18.28 1.78
N ALA A 213 -1.93 -17.41 2.24
CA ALA A 213 -2.13 -16.11 1.63
C ALA A 213 -0.81 -15.34 1.71
N ILE A 214 -0.41 -14.67 0.63
CA ILE A 214 0.81 -13.84 0.59
C ILE A 214 0.87 -12.91 1.81
N ALA A 215 -0.26 -12.34 2.22
CA ALA A 215 -0.32 -11.47 3.39
C ALA A 215 0.19 -12.11 4.67
N LYS A 216 0.01 -13.43 4.88
CA LYS A 216 0.52 -14.15 6.07
C LYS A 216 2.04 -14.21 6.15
N GLU A 217 2.74 -14.01 5.04
CA GLU A 217 4.21 -13.94 5.02
C GLU A 217 4.71 -12.62 5.62
N TYR A 218 3.88 -11.57 5.57
CA TYR A 218 4.29 -10.20 5.90
C TYR A 218 3.68 -9.65 7.17
N PHE A 219 2.51 -10.10 7.57
CA PHE A 219 1.81 -9.56 8.73
C PHE A 219 1.79 -10.54 9.91
N LEU A 220 1.75 -10.00 11.13
CA LEU A 220 1.70 -10.78 12.36
C LEU A 220 0.34 -11.46 12.49
N ASP A 221 0.34 -12.75 12.83
CA ASP A 221 -0.87 -13.59 12.88
C ASP A 221 -1.92 -13.06 13.86
N GLU A 222 -1.49 -12.52 15.01
CA GLU A 222 -2.37 -11.92 16.01
C GLU A 222 -3.27 -10.82 15.42
N PHE A 223 -2.71 -9.95 14.58
CA PHE A 223 -3.48 -8.86 13.95
C PHE A 223 -4.37 -9.33 12.80
N LEU A 224 -3.95 -10.37 12.07
CA LEU A 224 -4.79 -10.98 11.04
C LEU A 224 -5.99 -11.71 11.68
N TYR A 225 -5.79 -12.31 12.85
CA TYR A 225 -6.86 -12.98 13.60
C TYR A 225 -7.90 -11.98 14.12
N ASP A 226 -7.46 -10.89 14.76
CA ASP A 226 -8.36 -9.84 15.27
C ASP A 226 -9.19 -9.20 14.16
N ALA A 227 -8.62 -9.05 12.97
CA ALA A 227 -9.33 -8.50 11.82
C ALA A 227 -10.47 -9.41 11.32
N THR A 228 -10.34 -10.74 11.46
CA THR A 228 -11.41 -11.69 11.10
C THR A 228 -12.60 -11.61 12.04
N TYR A 229 -12.34 -11.43 13.35
CA TYR A 229 -13.42 -11.40 14.36
C TYR A 229 -14.14 -10.05 14.39
N SER A 230 -13.46 -8.95 14.12
CA SER A 230 -14.07 -7.62 14.11
C SER A 230 -15.10 -7.45 12.99
N ASN A 231 -14.93 -8.16 11.87
CA ASN A 231 -15.88 -8.10 10.75
C ASN A 231 -17.05 -9.11 10.86
N GLY A 232 -16.88 -10.20 11.60
CA GLY A 232 -17.96 -11.18 11.85
C GLY A 232 -19.12 -10.58 12.65
N ASN A 233 -18.85 -9.60 13.50
CA ASN A 233 -19.87 -8.91 14.31
C ASN A 233 -20.56 -7.75 13.57
N ALA A 234 -20.07 -7.32 12.41
CA ALA A 234 -20.68 -6.22 11.65
C ALA A 234 -21.81 -6.69 10.71
N THR A 235 -21.93 -7.99 10.46
CA THR A 235 -22.96 -8.56 9.57
C THR A 235 -24.28 -8.90 10.29
N ASP A 236 -24.29 -8.96 11.62
CA ASP A 236 -25.48 -9.38 12.39
C ASP A 236 -26.40 -8.20 12.84
N LEU A 237 -26.05 -6.96 12.53
CA LEU A 237 -26.83 -5.77 12.94
C LEU A 237 -27.66 -5.11 11.82
N ARG A 238 -27.85 -5.78 10.68
CA ARG A 238 -28.70 -5.26 9.57
C ARG A 238 -29.86 -6.18 9.18
N GLN A 239 -30.40 -6.94 10.14
CA GLN A 239 -31.70 -7.61 10.01
C GLN A 239 -32.50 -7.42 11.29
N THR A 240 -33.05 -6.23 11.46
CA THR A 240 -34.30 -5.95 12.19
C THR A 240 -34.92 -4.67 11.60
#